data_d773b76a19c180ed499cf13a80cb3792
#
_entry.id   d773b76a19c180ed499cf13a80cb3792
#
_cell.length_a   1.000
_cell.length_b   1.000
_cell.length_c   1.000
_cell.angle_alpha   90.00
_cell.angle_beta   90.00
_cell.angle_gamma   90.00
#
_symmetry.space_group_name_H-M   'P 1'
#
loop_
_entity.id
_entity.type
_entity.pdbx_description
1 polymer ?
#
loop_
_entity_poly.entity_id
_entity_poly.type
_entity_poly.pdbx_seq_one_letter_code
_entity_poly.pdbx_strand_id
1 'polypeptide(L)'
;MKRVSLVVTLALAVVFASQAAPAQTLKTVTDRGMLSCGVSQGLPGFSLPDDKGNWTGLDVDICRAIAAAIFNDSAKVKFVPLSAKDRFTALQSGEIDLLSRNTTWTLSRDTSLGANFTGVTYYDGQGFLVKKSLKVNSALELNSASVCVQTGTTNEQNLADYFKGNSMKYEVIAFGSADETVKAYESGRCDVFTADVSQLYAERLKLSNPADHSVLPEVISKEPLGPMVRHGDDQWFDLVKWVLFAMIDAEELGVTQKNVDEMAKSDKPELRRVFGADGNLGEQLGLTKDWVSRIIKAVGNYGESFDRNVGAGSKLGIARGLNQLWDKGGIQYAPPIR
;
A
#
# COMPACT_ATOMS: atom_id res chain seq x y z
N MET A 1 67.52 -41.06 -28.55
CA MET A 1 66.96 -40.33 -27.43
C MET A 1 66.06 -39.20 -27.99
N LYS A 2 64.75 -39.43 -28.01
CA LYS A 2 63.77 -38.45 -28.54
C LYS A 2 63.20 -37.68 -27.33
N ARG A 3 63.39 -36.35 -27.28
CA ARG A 3 62.76 -35.47 -26.28
C ARG A 3 61.36 -35.12 -26.72
N VAL A 4 60.36 -35.52 -25.96
CA VAL A 4 58.96 -35.11 -26.11
C VAL A 4 58.75 -33.86 -25.28
N SER A 5 58.52 -32.71 -25.94
CA SER A 5 58.15 -31.45 -25.25
C SER A 5 56.64 -31.45 -25.00
N LEU A 6 56.23 -31.47 -23.77
CA LEU A 6 54.83 -31.32 -23.32
C LEU A 6 54.48 -29.87 -23.26
N VAL A 7 53.65 -29.39 -24.18
CA VAL A 7 53.07 -28.03 -24.16
C VAL A 7 51.81 -28.09 -23.29
N VAL A 8 51.86 -27.48 -22.10
CA VAL A 8 50.68 -27.31 -21.24
C VAL A 8 49.99 -25.99 -21.60
N THR A 9 48.87 -26.09 -22.26
CA THR A 9 48.01 -24.93 -22.61
C THR A 9 47.14 -24.62 -21.40
N LEU A 10 47.43 -23.53 -20.69
CA LEU A 10 46.62 -23.03 -19.57
C LEU A 10 45.42 -22.26 -20.13
N ALA A 11 44.25 -22.86 -20.17
CA ALA A 11 43.02 -22.19 -20.51
C ALA A 11 42.53 -21.33 -19.33
N LEU A 12 42.69 -20.02 -19.46
CA LEU A 12 42.15 -19.02 -18.52
C LEU A 12 40.62 -18.91 -18.76
N ALA A 13 39.82 -19.55 -17.93
CA ALA A 13 38.37 -19.35 -17.92
C ALA A 13 38.06 -18.00 -17.27
N VAL A 14 37.81 -16.97 -18.07
CA VAL A 14 37.30 -15.67 -17.59
C VAL A 14 35.84 -15.88 -17.22
N VAL A 15 35.59 -16.03 -15.91
CA VAL A 15 34.23 -16.00 -15.36
C VAL A 15 33.74 -14.54 -15.40
N PHE A 16 32.95 -14.19 -16.42
CA PHE A 16 32.17 -12.97 -16.40
C PHE A 16 31.11 -13.10 -15.29
N ALA A 17 31.43 -12.60 -14.09
CA ALA A 17 30.40 -12.31 -13.10
C ALA A 17 29.52 -11.21 -13.72
N SER A 18 28.35 -11.59 -14.21
CA SER A 18 27.30 -10.63 -14.56
C SER A 18 26.94 -9.89 -13.28
N GLN A 19 27.56 -8.74 -13.05
CA GLN A 19 27.06 -7.81 -12.04
C GLN A 19 25.68 -7.36 -12.58
N ALA A 20 24.62 -7.81 -11.93
CA ALA A 20 23.29 -7.23 -12.17
C ALA A 20 23.47 -5.72 -12.01
N ALA A 21 23.27 -4.97 -13.09
CA ALA A 21 23.27 -3.50 -13.00
C ALA A 21 22.23 -3.13 -11.92
N PRO A 22 22.56 -2.20 -11.01
CA PRO A 22 21.61 -1.78 -9.99
C PRO A 22 20.32 -1.35 -10.71
N ALA A 23 19.18 -1.82 -10.22
CA ALA A 23 17.90 -1.45 -10.78
C ALA A 23 17.78 0.09 -10.72
N GLN A 24 17.57 0.74 -11.86
CA GLN A 24 17.49 2.19 -11.99
C GLN A 24 16.04 2.61 -12.24
N THR A 25 15.16 2.28 -11.29
CA THR A 25 13.72 2.53 -11.46
C THR A 25 13.44 4.01 -11.62
N LEU A 26 14.09 4.89 -10.82
CA LEU A 26 13.91 6.34 -10.94
C LEU A 26 14.27 6.82 -12.35
N LYS A 27 15.40 6.36 -12.91
CA LYS A 27 15.79 6.72 -14.27
C LYS A 27 14.78 6.23 -15.30
N THR A 28 14.30 4.99 -15.17
CA THR A 28 13.29 4.43 -16.07
C THR A 28 11.98 5.22 -16.03
N VAL A 29 11.54 5.60 -14.83
CA VAL A 29 10.33 6.41 -14.60
C VAL A 29 10.50 7.80 -15.22
N THR A 30 11.65 8.45 -15.01
CA THR A 30 11.92 9.79 -15.55
C THR A 30 12.05 9.78 -17.07
N ASP A 31 12.76 8.81 -17.65
CA ASP A 31 12.92 8.68 -19.11
C ASP A 31 11.57 8.41 -19.80
N ARG A 32 10.70 7.61 -19.18
CA ARG A 32 9.35 7.34 -19.66
C ARG A 32 8.39 8.52 -19.45
N GLY A 33 8.71 9.45 -18.53
CA GLY A 33 7.88 10.61 -18.18
C GLY A 33 6.60 10.26 -17.42
N MET A 34 6.50 9.07 -16.82
CA MET A 34 5.32 8.56 -16.14
C MET A 34 5.65 7.44 -15.16
N LEU A 35 5.01 7.43 -13.98
CA LEU A 35 5.06 6.35 -12.99
C LEU A 35 4.01 5.28 -13.34
N SER A 36 4.39 4.00 -13.38
CA SER A 36 3.44 2.86 -13.45
C SER A 36 3.16 2.35 -12.05
N CYS A 37 1.94 2.55 -11.56
CA CYS A 37 1.53 2.20 -10.19
C CYS A 37 0.47 1.11 -10.19
N GLY A 38 0.77 -0.03 -9.54
CA GLY A 38 -0.19 -1.11 -9.32
C GLY A 38 -1.16 -0.76 -8.20
N VAL A 39 -2.46 -0.86 -8.48
CA VAL A 39 -3.56 -0.54 -7.57
C VAL A 39 -4.60 -1.66 -7.53
N SER A 40 -5.58 -1.61 -6.65
CA SER A 40 -6.66 -2.60 -6.65
C SER A 40 -7.60 -2.40 -7.85
N GLN A 41 -8.43 -3.41 -8.12
CA GLN A 41 -9.37 -3.40 -9.25
C GLN A 41 -10.61 -2.54 -9.01
N GLY A 42 -10.72 -1.88 -7.85
CA GLY A 42 -11.83 -1.01 -7.49
C GLY A 42 -12.25 -1.18 -6.02
N LEU A 43 -11.47 -0.60 -5.09
CA LEU A 43 -11.77 -0.59 -3.66
C LEU A 43 -12.04 0.84 -3.19
N PRO A 44 -13.30 1.18 -2.81
CA PRO A 44 -13.64 2.50 -2.29
C PRO A 44 -12.72 2.93 -1.15
N GLY A 45 -12.26 4.17 -1.18
CA GLY A 45 -11.35 4.74 -0.18
C GLY A 45 -9.87 4.41 -0.37
N PHE A 46 -9.52 3.35 -1.11
CA PHE A 46 -8.13 2.95 -1.36
C PHE A 46 -7.71 3.16 -2.81
N SER A 47 -8.40 2.54 -3.76
CA SER A 47 -8.20 2.78 -5.18
C SER A 47 -9.47 2.45 -5.97
N LEU A 48 -10.15 3.48 -6.42
CA LEU A 48 -11.40 3.37 -7.16
C LEU A 48 -11.40 4.34 -8.33
N PRO A 49 -11.61 3.88 -9.58
CA PRO A 49 -11.87 4.77 -10.71
C PRO A 49 -13.31 5.28 -10.67
N ASP A 50 -13.53 6.54 -11.07
CA ASP A 50 -14.85 7.05 -11.39
C ASP A 50 -15.26 6.65 -12.83
N ASP A 51 -16.49 7.01 -13.23
CA ASP A 51 -17.04 6.71 -14.56
C ASP A 51 -16.26 7.39 -15.71
N LYS A 52 -15.40 8.36 -15.40
CA LYS A 52 -14.52 9.05 -16.34
C LYS A 52 -13.10 8.48 -16.35
N GLY A 53 -12.83 7.46 -15.53
CA GLY A 53 -11.52 6.85 -15.39
C GLY A 53 -10.57 7.62 -14.46
N ASN A 54 -11.04 8.60 -13.69
CA ASN A 54 -10.21 9.27 -12.69
C ASN A 54 -10.13 8.40 -11.43
N TRP A 55 -8.93 8.08 -11.01
CA TRP A 55 -8.68 7.28 -9.82
C TRP A 55 -8.68 8.14 -8.55
N THR A 56 -9.23 7.61 -7.46
CA THR A 56 -9.23 8.22 -6.12
C THR A 56 -8.94 7.17 -5.05
N GLY A 57 -8.39 7.58 -3.91
CA GLY A 57 -8.14 6.70 -2.77
C GLY A 57 -6.78 6.93 -2.13
N LEU A 58 -6.59 6.36 -0.94
CA LEU A 58 -5.37 6.48 -0.15
C LEU A 58 -4.15 5.91 -0.90
N ASP A 59 -4.31 4.72 -1.51
CA ASP A 59 -3.25 4.09 -2.32
C ASP A 59 -2.93 4.92 -3.58
N VAL A 60 -3.94 5.54 -4.18
CA VAL A 60 -3.81 6.43 -5.35
C VAL A 60 -3.05 7.71 -4.98
N ASP A 61 -3.33 8.28 -3.80
CA ASP A 61 -2.65 9.50 -3.34
C ASP A 61 -1.15 9.25 -3.11
N ILE A 62 -0.74 8.07 -2.65
CA ILE A 62 0.69 7.70 -2.58
C ILE A 62 1.34 7.70 -3.96
N CYS A 63 0.71 7.09 -4.97
CA CYS A 63 1.24 7.10 -6.33
C CYS A 63 1.36 8.54 -6.88
N ARG A 64 0.35 9.37 -6.63
CA ARG A 64 0.34 10.77 -7.03
C ARG A 64 1.36 11.62 -6.30
N ALA A 65 1.59 11.35 -5.00
CA ALA A 65 2.63 12.01 -4.21
C ALA A 65 4.03 11.76 -4.81
N ILE A 66 4.32 10.51 -5.18
CA ILE A 66 5.58 10.14 -5.82
C ILE A 66 5.72 10.82 -7.20
N ALA A 67 4.67 10.81 -8.01
CA ALA A 67 4.70 11.50 -9.30
C ALA A 67 4.87 13.02 -9.15
N ALA A 68 4.21 13.63 -8.17
CA ALA A 68 4.39 15.05 -7.84
C ALA A 68 5.83 15.36 -7.41
N ALA A 69 6.45 14.52 -6.58
CA ALA A 69 7.83 14.69 -6.16
C ALA A 69 8.80 14.65 -7.34
N ILE A 70 8.61 13.72 -8.28
CA ILE A 70 9.50 13.52 -9.43
C ILE A 70 9.24 14.56 -10.52
N PHE A 71 7.99 14.72 -10.94
CA PHE A 71 7.61 15.47 -12.16
C PHE A 71 7.03 16.86 -11.88
N ASN A 72 6.78 17.21 -10.62
CA ASN A 72 5.94 18.36 -10.27
C ASN A 72 4.53 18.29 -10.93
N ASP A 73 4.06 17.08 -11.17
CA ASP A 73 2.78 16.78 -11.80
C ASP A 73 2.22 15.45 -11.28
N SER A 74 1.20 15.51 -10.44
CA SER A 74 0.54 14.33 -9.85
C SER A 74 -0.28 13.51 -10.85
N ALA A 75 -0.51 14.02 -12.05
CA ALA A 75 -1.20 13.30 -13.13
C ALA A 75 -0.29 12.35 -13.91
N LYS A 76 1.03 12.43 -13.71
CA LYS A 76 2.03 11.58 -14.37
C LYS A 76 2.08 10.15 -13.80
N VAL A 77 0.90 9.53 -13.63
CA VAL A 77 0.73 8.16 -13.15
C VAL A 77 -0.13 7.36 -14.12
N LYS A 78 0.38 6.20 -14.50
CA LYS A 78 -0.41 5.13 -15.13
C LYS A 78 -0.83 4.17 -14.04
N PHE A 79 -2.12 4.13 -13.72
CA PHE A 79 -2.67 3.15 -12.79
C PHE A 79 -2.89 1.81 -13.50
N VAL A 80 -2.40 0.73 -12.87
CA VAL A 80 -2.53 -0.65 -13.35
C VAL A 80 -3.37 -1.43 -12.33
N PRO A 81 -4.65 -1.72 -12.64
CA PRO A 81 -5.50 -2.48 -11.73
C PRO A 81 -5.10 -3.96 -11.70
N LEU A 82 -4.80 -4.48 -10.51
CA LEU A 82 -4.28 -5.83 -10.30
C LEU A 82 -5.14 -6.61 -9.31
N SER A 83 -5.29 -7.90 -9.55
CA SER A 83 -5.88 -8.83 -8.59
C SER A 83 -4.93 -9.06 -7.38
N ALA A 84 -5.44 -9.68 -6.32
CA ALA A 84 -4.60 -10.05 -5.19
C ALA A 84 -3.52 -11.08 -5.55
N LYS A 85 -3.77 -11.92 -6.58
CA LYS A 85 -2.81 -12.92 -7.08
C LYS A 85 -1.74 -12.32 -7.97
N ASP A 86 -2.12 -11.40 -8.87
CA ASP A 86 -1.22 -10.94 -9.94
C ASP A 86 -0.27 -9.82 -9.49
N ARG A 87 -0.60 -9.11 -8.41
CA ARG A 87 0.12 -7.91 -7.96
C ARG A 87 1.62 -8.11 -7.76
N PHE A 88 2.02 -9.27 -7.22
CA PHE A 88 3.44 -9.53 -6.95
C PHE A 88 4.20 -9.88 -8.23
N THR A 89 3.59 -10.63 -9.14
CA THR A 89 4.16 -10.95 -10.45
C THR A 89 4.34 -9.68 -11.28
N ALA A 90 3.36 -8.78 -11.29
CA ALA A 90 3.45 -7.50 -11.98
C ALA A 90 4.59 -6.62 -11.44
N LEU A 91 4.80 -6.61 -10.11
CA LEU A 91 5.92 -5.89 -9.50
C LEU A 91 7.26 -6.53 -9.87
N GLN A 92 7.39 -7.85 -9.76
CA GLN A 92 8.62 -8.59 -10.06
C GLN A 92 9.02 -8.49 -11.53
N SER A 93 8.06 -8.56 -12.47
CA SER A 93 8.32 -8.45 -13.90
C SER A 93 8.68 -7.05 -14.38
N GLY A 94 8.46 -6.01 -13.55
CA GLY A 94 8.66 -4.61 -13.93
C GLY A 94 7.51 -4.03 -14.75
N GLU A 95 6.35 -4.67 -14.83
CA GLU A 95 5.13 -4.11 -15.40
C GLU A 95 4.70 -2.85 -14.65
N ILE A 96 4.93 -2.85 -13.33
CA ILE A 96 4.75 -1.71 -12.46
C ILE A 96 6.06 -1.34 -11.75
N ASP A 97 6.25 -0.05 -11.46
CA ASP A 97 7.40 0.47 -10.72
C ASP A 97 7.17 0.42 -9.21
N LEU A 98 5.92 0.53 -8.81
CA LEU A 98 5.42 0.61 -7.45
C LEU A 98 4.12 -0.18 -7.33
N LEU A 99 3.97 -0.94 -6.26
CA LEU A 99 2.69 -1.53 -5.86
C LEU A 99 2.14 -0.76 -4.66
N SER A 100 1.06 -0.01 -4.83
CA SER A 100 0.28 0.67 -3.77
C SER A 100 -1.15 0.15 -3.85
N ARG A 101 -1.42 -0.94 -3.10
CA ARG A 101 -2.63 -1.75 -3.26
C ARG A 101 -2.97 -2.49 -1.97
N ASN A 102 -3.35 -1.78 -0.92
CA ASN A 102 -3.76 -2.38 0.35
C ASN A 102 -3.05 -3.73 0.63
N THR A 103 -1.71 -3.73 0.57
CA THR A 103 -0.90 -4.96 0.66
C THR A 103 -0.32 -5.09 2.06
N THR A 104 -0.69 -6.16 2.75
CA THR A 104 -0.21 -6.46 4.10
C THR A 104 1.28 -6.79 4.11
N TRP A 105 2.04 -6.12 4.93
CA TRP A 105 3.44 -6.43 5.20
C TRP A 105 3.56 -7.69 6.06
N THR A 106 4.12 -8.73 5.49
CA THR A 106 4.44 -9.99 6.19
C THR A 106 5.87 -10.40 5.92
N LEU A 107 6.46 -11.18 6.83
CA LEU A 107 7.82 -11.69 6.66
C LEU A 107 8.01 -12.39 5.31
N SER A 108 7.09 -13.28 4.93
CA SER A 108 7.19 -14.02 3.67
C SER A 108 7.12 -13.13 2.43
N ARG A 109 6.26 -12.11 2.44
CA ARG A 109 6.15 -11.16 1.32
C ARG A 109 7.39 -10.28 1.20
N ASP A 110 7.94 -9.85 2.33
CA ASP A 110 9.12 -8.98 2.39
C ASP A 110 10.40 -9.71 1.98
N THR A 111 10.55 -10.99 2.35
CA THR A 111 11.81 -11.72 2.15
C THR A 111 11.80 -12.66 0.95
N SER A 112 10.65 -13.24 0.59
CA SER A 112 10.59 -14.33 -0.41
C SER A 112 10.17 -13.87 -1.80
N LEU A 113 9.61 -12.66 -1.93
CA LEU A 113 9.08 -12.15 -3.20
C LEU A 113 10.02 -11.18 -3.92
N GLY A 114 11.26 -10.99 -3.45
CA GLY A 114 12.20 -10.06 -4.07
C GLY A 114 11.70 -8.60 -4.09
N ALA A 115 10.97 -8.20 -3.05
CA ALA A 115 10.40 -6.87 -2.91
C ALA A 115 10.44 -6.38 -1.45
N ASN A 116 10.59 -5.08 -1.26
CA ASN A 116 10.61 -4.39 0.03
C ASN A 116 9.32 -3.61 0.25
N PHE A 117 8.81 -3.62 1.49
CA PHE A 117 7.82 -2.63 1.92
C PHE A 117 8.51 -1.32 2.30
N THR A 118 7.94 -0.20 1.89
CA THR A 118 8.54 1.13 2.09
C THR A 118 7.99 1.88 3.30
N GLY A 119 7.02 1.31 3.99
CA GLY A 119 6.35 1.86 5.16
C GLY A 119 4.91 1.39 5.27
N VAL A 120 4.21 1.84 6.30
CA VAL A 120 2.80 1.49 6.53
C VAL A 120 1.93 2.71 6.27
N THR A 121 1.04 2.60 5.27
CA THR A 121 0.06 3.65 4.94
C THR A 121 -1.24 3.48 5.71
N TYR A 122 -1.55 2.27 6.18
CA TYR A 122 -2.77 1.99 6.93
C TYR A 122 -2.56 0.79 7.86
N TYR A 123 -2.75 0.98 9.15
CA TYR A 123 -2.79 -0.10 10.15
C TYR A 123 -4.20 -0.64 10.22
N ASP A 124 -4.39 -1.87 9.75
CA ASP A 124 -5.65 -2.58 9.68
C ASP A 124 -5.61 -3.91 10.45
N GLY A 125 -6.68 -4.65 10.37
CA GLY A 125 -6.82 -6.02 10.84
C GLY A 125 -7.94 -6.70 10.08
N GLN A 126 -8.00 -8.01 10.15
CA GLN A 126 -9.07 -8.80 9.52
C GLN A 126 -10.28 -8.90 10.42
N GLY A 127 -11.48 -8.82 9.83
CA GLY A 127 -12.76 -8.96 10.51
C GLY A 127 -13.76 -9.77 9.70
N PHE A 128 -15.02 -9.67 10.11
CA PHE A 128 -16.13 -10.41 9.51
C PHE A 128 -17.33 -9.50 9.26
N LEU A 129 -17.90 -9.56 8.07
CA LEU A 129 -19.16 -8.92 7.68
C LEU A 129 -20.27 -9.97 7.65
N VAL A 130 -21.38 -9.69 8.31
CA VAL A 130 -22.53 -10.57 8.41
C VAL A 130 -23.84 -9.84 8.11
N LYS A 131 -24.86 -10.57 7.65
CA LYS A 131 -26.23 -10.05 7.60
C LYS A 131 -26.78 -9.96 9.04
N LYS A 132 -27.40 -8.84 9.40
CA LYS A 132 -28.03 -8.65 10.73
C LYS A 132 -29.11 -9.71 11.01
N SER A 133 -29.72 -10.26 9.96
CA SER A 133 -30.69 -11.35 10.07
C SER A 133 -30.09 -12.65 10.63
N LEU A 134 -28.76 -12.81 10.58
CA LEU A 134 -28.06 -13.96 11.18
C LEU A 134 -28.08 -13.91 12.72
N LYS A 135 -28.32 -12.72 13.31
CA LYS A 135 -28.44 -12.46 14.76
C LYS A 135 -27.21 -12.88 15.56
N VAL A 136 -26.02 -12.77 14.99
CA VAL A 136 -24.73 -12.98 15.67
C VAL A 136 -24.12 -11.63 16.01
N ASN A 137 -23.47 -11.53 17.17
CA ASN A 137 -22.83 -10.32 17.68
C ASN A 137 -21.32 -10.49 17.91
N SER A 138 -20.82 -11.71 17.75
CA SER A 138 -19.42 -12.06 17.95
C SER A 138 -18.97 -13.06 16.89
N ALA A 139 -17.71 -12.96 16.46
CA ALA A 139 -17.10 -13.93 15.57
C ALA A 139 -16.99 -15.34 16.20
N LEU A 140 -17.05 -15.46 17.53
CA LEU A 140 -17.10 -16.73 18.23
C LEU A 140 -18.44 -17.49 18.04
N GLU A 141 -19.46 -16.80 17.54
CA GLU A 141 -20.76 -17.40 17.23
C GLU A 141 -20.83 -17.97 15.79
N LEU A 142 -19.75 -17.85 15.01
CA LEU A 142 -19.69 -18.27 13.61
C LEU A 142 -19.34 -19.76 13.41
N ASN A 143 -19.51 -20.58 14.44
CA ASN A 143 -19.22 -22.02 14.32
C ASN A 143 -20.13 -22.67 13.27
N SER A 144 -19.53 -23.39 12.34
CA SER A 144 -20.17 -24.06 11.17
C SER A 144 -20.71 -23.11 10.10
N ALA A 145 -20.33 -21.81 10.12
CA ALA A 145 -20.71 -20.87 9.07
C ALA A 145 -19.95 -21.14 7.75
N SER A 146 -20.59 -20.80 6.64
CA SER A 146 -19.94 -20.68 5.34
C SER A 146 -19.32 -19.28 5.19
N VAL A 147 -18.02 -19.22 4.87
CA VAL A 147 -17.23 -17.98 4.85
C VAL A 147 -16.65 -17.72 3.47
N CYS A 148 -17.06 -16.61 2.84
CA CYS A 148 -16.47 -16.11 1.62
C CYS A 148 -15.14 -15.39 1.90
N VAL A 149 -14.11 -15.69 1.11
CA VAL A 149 -12.79 -15.06 1.19
C VAL A 149 -12.19 -14.87 -0.19
N GLN A 150 -11.36 -13.84 -0.37
CA GLN A 150 -10.61 -13.64 -1.62
C GLN A 150 -9.28 -14.39 -1.58
N THR A 151 -8.99 -15.18 -2.63
CA THR A 151 -7.73 -15.92 -2.78
C THR A 151 -6.53 -14.99 -2.99
N GLY A 152 -5.35 -15.42 -2.52
CA GLY A 152 -4.10 -14.65 -2.63
C GLY A 152 -3.97 -13.53 -1.60
N THR A 153 -4.82 -13.54 -0.57
CA THR A 153 -4.78 -12.62 0.56
C THR A 153 -4.24 -13.32 1.82
N THR A 154 -3.82 -12.55 2.82
CA THR A 154 -3.51 -13.04 4.18
C THR A 154 -4.75 -13.58 4.87
N ASN A 155 -5.91 -13.12 4.45
CA ASN A 155 -7.19 -13.45 5.08
C ASN A 155 -7.54 -14.94 5.01
N GLU A 156 -7.09 -15.68 3.97
CA GLU A 156 -7.28 -17.13 3.89
C GLU A 156 -6.59 -17.87 5.04
N GLN A 157 -5.33 -17.53 5.32
CA GLN A 157 -4.54 -18.16 6.38
C GLN A 157 -5.05 -17.74 7.77
N ASN A 158 -5.27 -16.45 7.98
CA ASN A 158 -5.78 -15.95 9.27
C ASN A 158 -7.15 -16.54 9.61
N LEU A 159 -8.02 -16.72 8.61
CA LEU A 159 -9.32 -17.38 8.77
C LEU A 159 -9.14 -18.80 9.33
N ALA A 160 -8.25 -19.59 8.70
CA ALA A 160 -7.98 -20.97 9.12
C ALA A 160 -7.41 -21.01 10.55
N ASP A 161 -6.46 -20.14 10.86
CA ASP A 161 -5.84 -20.05 12.17
C ASP A 161 -6.84 -19.65 13.27
N TYR A 162 -7.72 -18.67 12.98
CA TYR A 162 -8.73 -18.21 13.93
C TYR A 162 -9.76 -19.31 14.28
N PHE A 163 -10.33 -19.96 13.27
CA PHE A 163 -11.33 -21.03 13.51
C PHE A 163 -10.71 -22.24 14.20
N LYS A 164 -9.51 -22.65 13.78
CA LYS A 164 -8.76 -23.73 14.43
C LYS A 164 -8.40 -23.39 15.88
N GLY A 165 -7.90 -22.17 16.13
CA GLY A 165 -7.51 -21.70 17.47
C GLY A 165 -8.69 -21.67 18.46
N ASN A 166 -9.90 -21.40 17.96
CA ASN A 166 -11.14 -21.39 18.76
C ASN A 166 -11.90 -22.72 18.72
N SER A 167 -11.33 -23.79 18.15
CA SER A 167 -11.98 -25.11 18.02
C SER A 167 -13.33 -25.05 17.28
N MET A 168 -13.48 -24.11 16.36
CA MET A 168 -14.69 -23.92 15.54
C MET A 168 -14.53 -24.59 14.17
N LYS A 169 -15.66 -25.03 13.62
CA LYS A 169 -15.77 -25.52 12.24
C LYS A 169 -16.25 -24.40 11.33
N TYR A 170 -15.88 -24.45 10.06
CA TYR A 170 -16.37 -23.55 9.02
C TYR A 170 -16.23 -24.20 7.65
N GLU A 171 -16.94 -23.64 6.66
CA GLU A 171 -16.78 -23.96 5.24
C GLU A 171 -16.17 -22.72 4.54
N VAL A 172 -15.01 -22.88 3.89
CA VAL A 172 -14.38 -21.80 3.14
C VAL A 172 -14.86 -21.82 1.69
N ILE A 173 -15.31 -20.66 1.18
CA ILE A 173 -15.69 -20.47 -0.22
C ILE A 173 -14.82 -19.33 -0.79
N ALA A 174 -13.80 -19.71 -1.58
CA ALA A 174 -12.77 -18.80 -2.05
C ALA A 174 -13.04 -18.31 -3.49
N PHE A 175 -12.82 -17.02 -3.75
CA PHE A 175 -13.03 -16.36 -5.05
C PHE A 175 -11.78 -15.65 -5.54
N GLY A 176 -11.67 -15.44 -6.87
CA GLY A 176 -10.52 -14.81 -7.50
C GLY A 176 -10.46 -13.30 -7.30
N SER A 177 -11.60 -12.62 -7.14
CA SER A 177 -11.70 -11.18 -6.99
C SER A 177 -12.57 -10.77 -5.81
N ALA A 178 -12.39 -9.52 -5.34
CA ALA A 178 -13.25 -8.94 -4.30
C ALA A 178 -14.71 -8.83 -4.76
N ASP A 179 -14.95 -8.42 -6.00
CA ASP A 179 -16.31 -8.28 -6.54
C ASP A 179 -17.06 -9.61 -6.62
N GLU A 180 -16.38 -10.71 -7.00
CA GLU A 180 -17.00 -12.05 -6.96
C GLU A 180 -17.33 -12.47 -5.52
N THR A 181 -16.41 -12.18 -4.58
CA THR A 181 -16.61 -12.49 -3.15
C THR A 181 -17.82 -11.76 -2.59
N VAL A 182 -17.95 -10.45 -2.86
CA VAL A 182 -19.08 -9.63 -2.42
C VAL A 182 -20.39 -10.11 -3.02
N LYS A 183 -20.44 -10.37 -4.33
CA LYS A 183 -21.63 -10.89 -5.02
C LYS A 183 -22.06 -12.24 -4.47
N ALA A 184 -21.11 -13.15 -4.18
CA ALA A 184 -21.40 -14.45 -3.60
C ALA A 184 -21.99 -14.31 -2.18
N TYR A 185 -21.41 -13.45 -1.35
CA TYR A 185 -21.94 -13.14 -0.01
C TYR A 185 -23.34 -12.51 -0.09
N GLU A 186 -23.55 -11.50 -0.94
CA GLU A 186 -24.83 -10.82 -1.08
C GLU A 186 -25.94 -11.77 -1.51
N SER A 187 -25.65 -12.65 -2.48
CA SER A 187 -26.59 -13.68 -2.96
C SER A 187 -26.88 -14.78 -1.95
N GLY A 188 -26.20 -14.81 -0.79
CA GLY A 188 -26.38 -15.83 0.24
C GLY A 188 -25.67 -17.15 -0.03
N ARG A 189 -24.68 -17.16 -0.93
CA ARG A 189 -23.82 -18.34 -1.13
C ARG A 189 -22.92 -18.60 0.08
N CYS A 190 -22.61 -17.56 0.85
CA CYS A 190 -21.90 -17.61 2.12
C CYS A 190 -22.68 -16.83 3.18
N ASP A 191 -22.62 -17.29 4.42
CA ASP A 191 -23.21 -16.61 5.58
C ASP A 191 -22.39 -15.37 5.97
N VAL A 192 -21.06 -15.44 5.77
CA VAL A 192 -20.08 -14.50 6.26
C VAL A 192 -19.13 -14.09 5.12
N PHE A 193 -18.72 -12.82 5.10
CA PHE A 193 -17.62 -12.36 4.28
C PHE A 193 -16.47 -11.88 5.19
N THR A 194 -15.25 -12.36 4.94
CA THR A 194 -14.05 -11.97 5.68
C THR A 194 -13.05 -11.26 4.77
N ALA A 195 -12.51 -10.15 5.26
CA ALA A 195 -11.47 -9.33 4.65
C ALA A 195 -10.86 -8.41 5.72
N ASP A 196 -9.94 -7.54 5.34
CA ASP A 196 -9.50 -6.43 6.18
C ASP A 196 -10.71 -5.56 6.57
N VAL A 197 -10.75 -5.08 7.81
CA VAL A 197 -11.90 -4.34 8.34
C VAL A 197 -12.21 -3.11 7.49
N SER A 198 -11.20 -2.36 7.06
CA SER A 198 -11.40 -1.22 6.16
C SER A 198 -12.01 -1.63 4.81
N GLN A 199 -11.58 -2.78 4.28
CA GLN A 199 -12.17 -3.34 3.07
C GLN A 199 -13.62 -3.79 3.30
N LEU A 200 -13.95 -4.38 4.44
CA LEU A 200 -15.34 -4.74 4.76
C LEU A 200 -16.25 -3.51 4.81
N TYR A 201 -15.79 -2.38 5.37
CA TYR A 201 -16.55 -1.13 5.32
C TYR A 201 -16.73 -0.62 3.89
N ALA A 202 -15.68 -0.70 3.06
CA ALA A 202 -15.72 -0.29 1.67
C ALA A 202 -16.69 -1.15 0.83
N GLU A 203 -16.57 -2.47 0.96
CA GLU A 203 -17.40 -3.42 0.20
C GLU A 203 -18.87 -3.38 0.65
N ARG A 204 -19.12 -3.10 1.94
CA ARG A 204 -20.49 -2.91 2.45
C ARG A 204 -21.22 -1.78 1.72
N LEU A 205 -20.52 -0.71 1.31
CA LEU A 205 -21.14 0.38 0.55
C LEU A 205 -21.62 -0.03 -0.85
N LYS A 206 -21.10 -1.13 -1.40
CA LYS A 206 -21.49 -1.66 -2.71
C LYS A 206 -22.72 -2.57 -2.65
N LEU A 207 -23.12 -3.03 -1.45
CA LEU A 207 -24.27 -3.90 -1.27
C LEU A 207 -25.58 -3.15 -1.55
N SER A 208 -26.60 -3.86 -2.02
CA SER A 208 -27.92 -3.29 -2.31
C SER A 208 -28.57 -2.63 -1.07
N ASN A 209 -28.35 -3.22 0.11
CA ASN A 209 -28.86 -2.70 1.39
C ASN A 209 -27.72 -2.68 2.44
N PRO A 210 -26.81 -1.72 2.43
CA PRO A 210 -25.67 -1.68 3.37
C PRO A 210 -26.08 -1.68 4.85
N ALA A 211 -27.28 -1.12 5.16
CA ALA A 211 -27.80 -1.04 6.52
C ALA A 211 -28.19 -2.39 7.13
N ASP A 212 -28.43 -3.42 6.30
CA ASP A 212 -28.79 -4.77 6.75
C ASP A 212 -27.58 -5.62 7.13
N HIS A 213 -26.39 -5.05 7.03
CA HIS A 213 -25.13 -5.73 7.28
C HIS A 213 -24.34 -5.04 8.39
N SER A 214 -23.59 -5.83 9.17
CA SER A 214 -22.71 -5.32 10.22
C SER A 214 -21.34 -6.00 10.16
N VAL A 215 -20.29 -5.22 10.42
CA VAL A 215 -18.97 -5.74 10.70
C VAL A 215 -18.94 -6.12 12.17
N LEU A 216 -18.52 -7.34 12.48
CA LEU A 216 -18.39 -7.84 13.86
C LEU A 216 -17.23 -7.13 14.57
N PRO A 217 -17.27 -7.06 15.91
CA PRO A 217 -16.29 -6.25 16.67
C PRO A 217 -14.89 -6.87 16.74
N GLU A 218 -14.76 -8.18 16.50
CA GLU A 218 -13.46 -8.84 16.61
C GLU A 218 -12.56 -8.52 15.43
N VAL A 219 -11.31 -8.20 15.76
CA VAL A 219 -10.20 -8.06 14.83
C VAL A 219 -9.24 -9.24 15.05
N ILE A 220 -9.13 -10.11 14.08
CA ILE A 220 -8.48 -11.43 14.25
C ILE A 220 -7.02 -11.48 13.79
N SER A 221 -6.50 -10.39 13.20
CA SER A 221 -5.11 -10.32 12.73
C SER A 221 -4.56 -8.89 12.80
N LYS A 222 -3.29 -8.76 12.51
CA LYS A 222 -2.61 -7.47 12.21
C LYS A 222 -2.37 -7.39 10.72
N GLU A 223 -2.89 -6.35 10.09
CA GLU A 223 -2.74 -6.09 8.65
C GLU A 223 -2.10 -4.70 8.45
N PRO A 224 -0.76 -4.57 8.61
CA PRO A 224 -0.07 -3.33 8.28
C PRO A 224 0.04 -3.23 6.75
N LEU A 225 -0.76 -2.35 6.15
CA LEU A 225 -0.83 -2.17 4.71
C LEU A 225 0.19 -1.14 4.26
N GLY A 226 0.93 -1.43 3.18
CA GLY A 226 1.91 -0.48 2.68
C GLY A 226 2.35 -0.71 1.23
N PRO A 227 3.03 0.30 0.65
CA PRO A 227 3.57 0.21 -0.70
C PRO A 227 4.78 -0.73 -0.75
N MET A 228 4.98 -1.36 -1.92
CA MET A 228 6.12 -2.24 -2.18
C MET A 228 6.87 -1.82 -3.44
N VAL A 229 8.18 -2.01 -3.41
CA VAL A 229 9.10 -1.84 -4.54
C VAL A 229 9.97 -3.09 -4.69
N ARG A 230 10.58 -3.30 -5.87
CA ARG A 230 11.52 -4.40 -6.09
C ARG A 230 12.78 -4.26 -5.22
N HIS A 231 13.38 -5.39 -4.84
CA HIS A 231 14.71 -5.42 -4.24
C HIS A 231 15.79 -4.88 -5.19
N GLY A 232 16.92 -4.46 -4.62
CA GLY A 232 18.14 -4.10 -5.36
C GLY A 232 18.14 -2.71 -5.98
N ASP A 233 17.20 -1.85 -5.60
CA ASP A 233 17.15 -0.43 -5.97
C ASP A 233 16.93 0.43 -4.73
N ASP A 234 18.01 0.65 -3.98
CA ASP A 234 17.95 1.36 -2.70
C ASP A 234 17.53 2.82 -2.90
N GLN A 235 17.94 3.46 -4.01
CA GLN A 235 17.51 4.82 -4.30
C GLN A 235 15.99 4.91 -4.52
N TRP A 236 15.41 3.98 -5.25
CA TRP A 236 13.96 3.93 -5.47
C TRP A 236 13.21 3.60 -4.17
N PHE A 237 13.73 2.65 -3.40
CA PHE A 237 13.19 2.31 -2.09
C PHE A 237 13.18 3.51 -1.14
N ASP A 238 14.29 4.23 -1.04
CA ASP A 238 14.41 5.41 -0.20
C ASP A 238 13.49 6.53 -0.68
N LEU A 239 13.40 6.79 -1.99
CA LEU A 239 12.51 7.79 -2.54
C LEU A 239 11.05 7.51 -2.15
N VAL A 240 10.56 6.31 -2.40
CA VAL A 240 9.15 5.93 -2.10
C VAL A 240 8.88 6.01 -0.60
N LYS A 241 9.79 5.51 0.23
CA LYS A 241 9.72 5.57 1.69
C LYS A 241 9.66 7.01 2.21
N TRP A 242 10.57 7.87 1.75
CA TRP A 242 10.64 9.24 2.22
C TRP A 242 9.50 10.12 1.71
N VAL A 243 8.87 9.80 0.56
CA VAL A 243 7.63 10.46 0.14
C VAL A 243 6.50 10.19 1.12
N LEU A 244 6.32 8.96 1.59
CA LEU A 244 5.34 8.63 2.63
C LEU A 244 5.67 9.36 3.95
N PHE A 245 6.93 9.32 4.39
CA PHE A 245 7.35 9.98 5.62
C PHE A 245 7.18 11.49 5.55
N ALA A 246 7.45 12.12 4.39
CA ALA A 246 7.21 13.55 4.20
C ALA A 246 5.72 13.93 4.35
N MET A 247 4.79 13.07 3.95
CA MET A 247 3.36 13.30 4.16
C MET A 247 2.99 13.22 5.65
N ILE A 248 3.60 12.29 6.40
CA ILE A 248 3.37 12.12 7.85
C ILE A 248 4.02 13.27 8.62
N ASP A 249 5.29 13.62 8.34
CA ASP A 249 5.99 14.76 8.95
C ASP A 249 5.25 16.08 8.68
N ALA A 250 4.73 16.26 7.47
CA ALA A 250 3.94 17.45 7.14
C ALA A 250 2.66 17.56 8.02
N GLU A 251 1.98 16.44 8.30
CA GLU A 251 0.84 16.45 9.23
C GLU A 251 1.29 16.83 10.65
N GLU A 252 2.38 16.26 11.14
CA GLU A 252 2.94 16.56 12.48
C GLU A 252 3.33 18.02 12.61
N LEU A 253 3.92 18.60 11.57
CA LEU A 253 4.31 20.01 11.52
C LEU A 253 3.15 20.98 11.25
N GLY A 254 1.93 20.49 11.05
CA GLY A 254 0.75 21.29 10.72
C GLY A 254 0.80 21.89 9.31
N VAL A 255 1.58 21.31 8.40
CA VAL A 255 1.62 21.70 7.00
C VAL A 255 0.49 21.02 6.25
N THR A 256 -0.31 21.80 5.55
CA THR A 256 -1.48 21.36 4.79
C THR A 256 -1.43 21.84 3.35
N GLN A 257 -2.27 21.28 2.50
CA GLN A 257 -2.41 21.75 1.11
C GLN A 257 -2.75 23.24 1.02
N LYS A 258 -3.45 23.79 2.03
CA LYS A 258 -3.86 25.20 2.06
C LYS A 258 -2.76 26.16 2.48
N ASN A 259 -1.86 25.74 3.38
CA ASN A 259 -0.86 26.63 3.99
C ASN A 259 0.59 26.34 3.54
N VAL A 260 0.83 25.35 2.69
CA VAL A 260 2.17 24.91 2.30
C VAL A 260 3.03 26.06 1.75
N ASP A 261 2.47 26.99 0.98
CA ASP A 261 3.20 28.13 0.43
C ASP A 261 3.63 29.16 1.48
N GLU A 262 2.85 29.30 2.55
CA GLU A 262 3.19 30.10 3.70
C GLU A 262 4.25 29.42 4.56
N MET A 263 4.02 28.16 4.89
CA MET A 263 4.90 27.34 5.72
C MET A 263 6.30 27.16 5.09
N ALA A 264 6.39 27.12 3.77
CA ALA A 264 7.66 27.06 3.05
C ALA A 264 8.53 28.35 3.19
N LYS A 265 7.93 29.47 3.63
CA LYS A 265 8.63 30.73 3.90
C LYS A 265 8.96 30.93 5.38
N SER A 266 8.65 29.96 6.21
CA SER A 266 8.84 30.03 7.67
C SER A 266 10.33 30.07 8.03
N ASP A 267 10.67 30.86 9.04
CA ASP A 267 12.02 30.90 9.64
C ASP A 267 12.29 29.79 10.66
N LYS A 268 11.30 28.92 10.93
CA LYS A 268 11.48 27.77 11.82
C LYS A 268 12.51 26.79 11.22
N PRO A 269 13.59 26.44 11.96
CA PRO A 269 14.67 25.61 11.40
C PRO A 269 14.22 24.28 10.83
N GLU A 270 13.20 23.67 11.40
CA GLU A 270 12.65 22.39 10.95
C GLU A 270 11.95 22.54 9.59
N LEU A 271 11.08 23.53 9.45
CA LEU A 271 10.41 23.82 8.17
C LEU A 271 11.40 24.23 7.08
N ARG A 272 12.43 25.02 7.43
CA ARG A 272 13.49 25.40 6.49
C ARG A 272 14.22 24.20 5.91
N ARG A 273 14.51 23.16 6.73
CA ARG A 273 15.09 21.89 6.26
C ARG A 273 14.13 21.10 5.39
N VAL A 274 12.90 20.91 5.85
CA VAL A 274 11.86 20.16 5.13
C VAL A 274 11.60 20.74 3.74
N PHE A 275 11.57 22.09 3.63
CA PHE A 275 11.34 22.77 2.36
C PHE A 275 12.60 23.11 1.57
N GLY A 276 13.76 22.62 2.00
CA GLY A 276 15.02 22.77 1.27
C GLY A 276 15.60 24.21 1.26
N ALA A 277 15.17 25.07 2.20
CA ALA A 277 15.80 26.38 2.40
C ALA A 277 17.18 26.24 3.08
N ASP A 278 17.31 25.26 3.98
CA ASP A 278 18.57 24.89 4.63
C ASP A 278 18.99 23.49 4.15
N GLY A 279 19.91 23.45 3.18
CA GLY A 279 20.39 22.21 2.57
C GLY A 279 19.56 21.74 1.37
N ASN A 280 19.96 20.60 0.79
CA ASN A 280 19.29 19.99 -0.37
C ASN A 280 19.15 18.48 -0.15
N LEU A 281 18.30 18.08 0.78
CA LEU A 281 18.05 16.66 1.09
C LEU A 281 17.33 15.94 -0.07
N GLY A 282 16.62 16.67 -0.93
CA GLY A 282 15.99 16.11 -2.12
C GLY A 282 16.99 15.51 -3.10
N GLU A 283 18.19 16.10 -3.25
CA GLU A 283 19.22 15.56 -4.13
C GLU A 283 19.68 14.16 -3.76
N GLN A 284 19.69 13.82 -2.47
CA GLN A 284 20.05 12.47 -1.99
C GLN A 284 19.05 11.41 -2.46
N LEU A 285 17.80 11.83 -2.74
CA LEU A 285 16.74 10.99 -3.31
C LEU A 285 16.68 11.08 -4.85
N GLY A 286 17.53 11.90 -5.48
CA GLY A 286 17.43 12.22 -6.90
C GLY A 286 16.28 13.16 -7.25
N LEU A 287 15.81 13.95 -6.28
CA LEU A 287 14.71 14.90 -6.40
C LEU A 287 15.21 16.35 -6.30
N THR A 288 14.37 17.30 -6.68
CA THR A 288 14.63 18.72 -6.46
C THR A 288 14.39 19.11 -5.00
N LYS A 289 14.98 20.22 -4.55
CA LYS A 289 14.88 20.68 -3.15
C LYS A 289 13.46 20.96 -2.67
N ASP A 290 12.51 21.24 -3.58
CA ASP A 290 11.13 21.60 -3.31
C ASP A 290 10.17 20.38 -3.36
N TRP A 291 10.71 19.16 -3.36
CA TRP A 291 9.95 17.91 -3.49
C TRP A 291 8.82 17.76 -2.48
N VAL A 292 9.02 18.15 -1.21
CA VAL A 292 7.97 18.11 -0.18
C VAL A 292 6.84 19.10 -0.51
N SER A 293 7.19 20.34 -0.94
CA SER A 293 6.18 21.32 -1.36
C SER A 293 5.32 20.78 -2.51
N ARG A 294 5.94 20.09 -3.48
CA ARG A 294 5.23 19.48 -4.62
C ARG A 294 4.25 18.43 -4.17
N ILE A 295 4.66 17.55 -3.25
CA ILE A 295 3.80 16.51 -2.68
C ILE A 295 2.59 17.14 -2.00
N ILE A 296 2.83 18.06 -1.05
CA ILE A 296 1.76 18.60 -0.21
C ILE A 296 0.79 19.46 -1.03
N LYS A 297 1.26 20.21 -2.02
CA LYS A 297 0.40 20.94 -2.97
C LYS A 297 -0.51 20.00 -3.77
N ALA A 298 0.02 18.85 -4.17
CA ALA A 298 -0.69 17.91 -5.04
C ALA A 298 -1.74 17.08 -4.29
N VAL A 299 -1.36 16.49 -3.15
CA VAL A 299 -2.18 15.50 -2.44
C VAL A 299 -2.49 15.85 -0.99
N GLY A 300 -1.89 16.91 -0.43
CA GLY A 300 -1.98 17.23 0.99
C GLY A 300 -1.04 16.38 1.85
N ASN A 301 -1.13 16.53 3.17
CA ASN A 301 -0.43 15.70 4.14
C ASN A 301 -1.15 14.35 4.34
N TYR A 302 -0.59 13.46 5.16
CA TYR A 302 -1.17 12.13 5.39
C TYR A 302 -2.59 12.22 5.98
N GLY A 303 -2.83 13.11 6.95
CA GLY A 303 -4.15 13.32 7.56
C GLY A 303 -5.19 13.80 6.56
N GLU A 304 -4.84 14.75 5.68
CA GLU A 304 -5.74 15.25 4.64
C GLU A 304 -6.08 14.12 3.64
N SER A 305 -5.09 13.30 3.25
CA SER A 305 -5.33 12.15 2.38
C SER A 305 -6.19 11.09 3.07
N PHE A 306 -5.92 10.76 4.32
CA PHE A 306 -6.72 9.82 5.11
C PHE A 306 -8.19 10.30 5.20
N ASP A 307 -8.40 11.53 5.67
CA ASP A 307 -9.76 12.06 5.91
C ASP A 307 -10.59 12.11 4.62
N ARG A 308 -10.00 12.55 3.53
CA ARG A 308 -10.65 12.64 2.23
C ARG A 308 -11.06 11.27 1.68
N ASN A 309 -10.23 10.25 1.88
CA ASN A 309 -10.41 8.95 1.22
C ASN A 309 -11.16 7.93 2.09
N VAL A 310 -10.79 7.80 3.37
CA VAL A 310 -11.31 6.76 4.27
C VAL A 310 -11.90 7.34 5.57
N GLY A 311 -11.49 8.55 5.96
CA GLY A 311 -11.86 9.20 7.20
C GLY A 311 -13.20 9.93 7.16
N ALA A 312 -13.33 10.93 8.03
CA ALA A 312 -14.56 11.70 8.24
C ALA A 312 -15.06 12.45 7.01
N GLY A 313 -14.16 12.80 6.08
CA GLY A 313 -14.50 13.46 4.81
C GLY A 313 -14.99 12.50 3.72
N SER A 314 -15.02 11.20 3.98
CA SER A 314 -15.43 10.18 3.02
C SER A 314 -16.76 9.51 3.42
N LYS A 315 -17.33 8.74 2.48
CA LYS A 315 -18.53 7.91 2.76
C LYS A 315 -18.23 6.75 3.73
N LEU A 316 -16.95 6.40 3.93
CA LEU A 316 -16.55 5.33 4.85
C LEU A 316 -16.60 5.78 6.30
N GLY A 317 -16.24 7.04 6.59
CA GLY A 317 -16.30 7.61 7.92
C GLY A 317 -15.46 6.86 8.98
N ILE A 318 -14.36 6.22 8.56
CA ILE A 318 -13.54 5.41 9.45
C ILE A 318 -12.74 6.31 10.38
N ALA A 319 -12.83 6.06 11.69
CA ALA A 319 -12.02 6.77 12.67
C ALA A 319 -10.53 6.43 12.49
N ARG A 320 -9.65 7.42 12.74
CA ARG A 320 -8.20 7.26 12.59
C ARG A 320 -7.65 6.08 13.42
N GLY A 321 -8.06 5.95 14.69
CA GLY A 321 -7.57 4.87 15.57
C GLY A 321 -6.05 4.77 15.59
N LEU A 322 -5.50 3.59 15.31
CA LEU A 322 -4.06 3.36 15.19
C LEU A 322 -3.41 4.21 14.08
N ASN A 323 -4.16 4.68 13.12
CA ASN A 323 -3.67 5.52 12.02
C ASN A 323 -3.51 7.00 12.40
N GLN A 324 -3.76 7.39 13.67
CA GLN A 324 -3.37 8.69 14.20
C GLN A 324 -1.86 8.81 14.33
N LEU A 325 -1.36 10.05 14.35
CA LEU A 325 0.03 10.32 14.69
C LEU A 325 0.37 9.81 16.08
N TRP A 326 1.62 9.47 16.29
CA TRP A 326 2.16 8.94 17.54
C TRP A 326 1.90 9.87 18.75
N ASP A 327 1.93 11.18 18.55
CA ASP A 327 1.67 12.20 19.56
C ASP A 327 0.16 12.45 19.81
N LYS A 328 -0.72 11.82 19.02
CA LYS A 328 -2.19 11.90 19.09
C LYS A 328 -2.85 10.56 19.40
N GLY A 329 -2.09 9.64 19.98
CA GLY A 329 -2.60 8.34 20.44
C GLY A 329 -2.66 7.24 19.40
N GLY A 330 -2.07 7.43 18.22
CA GLY A 330 -1.88 6.42 17.21
C GLY A 330 -0.45 5.87 17.14
N ILE A 331 -0.11 5.25 16.03
CA ILE A 331 1.21 4.69 15.77
C ILE A 331 1.80 5.11 14.42
N GLN A 332 1.20 6.09 13.73
CA GLN A 332 1.84 6.69 12.56
C GLN A 332 3.02 7.54 13.04
N TYR A 333 4.21 7.12 12.63
CA TYR A 333 5.48 7.70 13.05
C TYR A 333 6.43 7.75 11.87
N ALA A 334 6.96 8.93 11.56
CA ALA A 334 7.99 9.12 10.54
C ALA A 334 9.31 9.57 11.16
N PRO A 335 10.46 9.10 10.66
CA PRO A 335 11.75 9.68 11.02
C PRO A 335 11.85 11.12 10.52
N PRO A 336 12.47 12.04 11.28
CA PRO A 336 12.53 13.46 10.90
C PRO A 336 13.41 13.70 9.66
N ILE A 337 12.98 14.61 8.80
CA ILE A 337 13.74 15.09 7.62
C ILE A 337 14.84 16.05 8.09
N ARG A 338 16.09 15.52 8.27
CA ARG A 338 17.26 16.29 8.72
C ARG A 338 18.59 15.61 8.41
#